data_655e95e20c1ede752d62cd63ced9cef1
#
_entry.id   655e95e20c1ede752d62cd63ced9cef1
#
_cell.length_a   1.000
_cell.length_b   1.000
_cell.length_c   1.000
_cell.angle_alpha   90.00
_cell.angle_beta   90.00
_cell.angle_gamma   90.00
#
_symmetry.space_group_name_H-M   'P 1'
#
loop_
_entity.id
_entity.type
_entity.pdbx_description
1 polymer ?
#
loop_
_entity_poly.entity_id
_entity_poly.type
_entity_poly.pdbx_seq_one_letter_code
_entity_poly.pdbx_strand_id
1 'polypeptide(L)'
;MIRYTTINDIPACLELYNQARCIMRSSGNMNQWINGYPSVEILCDDIAHQNSYVITENDIPIATFACIVGSDPTYSYIENGSWLAPELPYATIHRLASTPDSRGISFAAFDFARTLAPSLRADTHADNLIMQHILQKYGFLRRGIIYLANGDPRIAYQKL
;
A
#
# COMPACT_ATOMS: atom_id res chain seq x y z
N MET A 1 0.95 -17.74 -2.26
CA MET A 1 -0.42 -17.77 -1.65
C MET A 1 -0.63 -16.47 -0.90
N ILE A 2 -1.85 -15.88 -0.92
CA ILE A 2 -2.20 -14.70 -0.09
C ILE A 2 -3.07 -15.17 1.07
N ARG A 3 -2.73 -14.76 2.27
CA ARG A 3 -3.49 -15.04 3.49
C ARG A 3 -3.40 -13.90 4.49
N TYR A 4 -4.27 -13.90 5.50
CA TYR A 4 -4.15 -12.95 6.61
C TYR A 4 -2.81 -13.10 7.32
N THR A 5 -2.26 -11.96 7.71
CA THR A 5 -1.08 -11.89 8.57
C THR A 5 -1.45 -12.35 9.97
N THR A 6 -0.59 -13.15 10.58
CA THR A 6 -0.73 -13.57 11.98
C THR A 6 0.34 -12.91 12.84
N ILE A 7 0.20 -12.99 14.15
CA ILE A 7 1.20 -12.46 15.08
C ILE A 7 2.58 -13.13 14.89
N ASN A 8 2.60 -14.36 14.41
CA ASN A 8 3.86 -15.09 14.13
C ASN A 8 4.60 -14.53 12.91
N ASP A 9 3.92 -13.80 12.03
CA ASP A 9 4.53 -13.19 10.85
C ASP A 9 5.17 -11.82 11.16
N ILE A 10 4.95 -11.26 12.35
CA ILE A 10 5.42 -9.90 12.69
C ILE A 10 6.91 -9.71 12.43
N PRO A 11 7.81 -10.61 12.88
CA PRO A 11 9.25 -10.43 12.61
C PRO A 11 9.57 -10.37 11.12
N ALA A 12 8.95 -11.23 10.31
CA ALA A 12 9.13 -11.25 8.86
C ALA A 12 8.59 -9.96 8.20
N CYS A 13 7.43 -9.48 8.62
CA CYS A 13 6.86 -8.25 8.10
C CYS A 13 7.72 -7.02 8.42
N LEU A 14 8.27 -6.93 9.64
CA LEU A 14 9.16 -5.84 10.02
C LEU A 14 10.45 -5.85 9.19
N GLU A 15 10.99 -7.02 8.89
CA GLU A 15 12.14 -7.13 8.00
C GLU A 15 11.79 -6.71 6.56
N LEU A 16 10.63 -7.08 6.05
CA LEU A 16 10.15 -6.62 4.75
C LEU A 16 10.03 -5.09 4.70
N TYR A 17 9.55 -4.45 5.77
CA TYR A 17 9.51 -2.98 5.87
C TYR A 17 10.91 -2.38 5.84
N ASN A 18 11.89 -2.98 6.54
CA ASN A 18 13.28 -2.53 6.52
C ASN A 18 13.88 -2.61 5.12
N GLN A 19 13.68 -3.72 4.42
CA GLN A 19 14.14 -3.90 3.05
C GLN A 19 13.48 -2.89 2.10
N ALA A 20 12.19 -2.65 2.23
CA ALA A 20 11.47 -1.65 1.43
C ALA A 20 12.01 -0.24 1.66
N ARG A 21 12.29 0.14 2.92
CA ARG A 21 12.93 1.43 3.22
C ARG A 21 14.29 1.57 2.57
N CYS A 22 15.10 0.52 2.59
CA CYS A 22 16.42 0.52 1.91
C CYS A 22 16.27 0.73 0.41
N ILE A 23 15.31 0.06 -0.24
CA ILE A 23 15.03 0.24 -1.66
C ILE A 23 14.57 1.68 -1.94
N MET A 24 13.68 2.23 -1.13
CA MET A 24 13.23 3.62 -1.25
C MET A 24 14.41 4.58 -1.23
N ARG A 25 15.30 4.46 -0.23
CA ARG A 25 16.45 5.36 -0.08
C ARG A 25 17.43 5.24 -1.24
N SER A 26 17.71 4.02 -1.69
CA SER A 26 18.63 3.78 -2.81
C SER A 26 18.09 4.27 -4.16
N SER A 27 16.79 4.42 -4.30
CA SER A 27 16.14 4.92 -5.53
C SER A 27 15.76 6.40 -5.47
N GLY A 28 16.24 7.15 -4.48
CA GLY A 28 16.02 8.60 -4.37
C GLY A 28 14.74 8.99 -3.63
N ASN A 29 13.98 8.04 -3.12
CA ASN A 29 12.79 8.28 -2.32
C ASN A 29 13.17 8.43 -0.84
N MET A 30 13.53 9.65 -0.43
CA MET A 30 14.15 9.93 0.87
C MET A 30 13.14 10.26 1.97
N ASN A 31 11.92 10.66 1.62
CA ASN A 31 10.96 11.29 2.54
C ASN A 31 9.69 10.47 2.75
N GLN A 32 9.58 9.31 2.13
CA GLN A 32 8.50 8.37 2.38
C GLN A 32 8.97 7.32 3.41
N TRP A 33 8.05 6.86 4.27
CA TRP A 33 8.35 5.89 5.31
C TRP A 33 9.49 6.34 6.24
N ILE A 34 9.38 7.56 6.73
CA ILE A 34 10.32 8.15 7.69
C ILE A 34 9.82 7.96 9.13
N ASN A 35 10.69 8.28 10.11
CA ASN A 35 10.36 8.28 11.54
C ASN A 35 9.83 6.93 12.05
N GLY A 36 10.39 5.81 11.54
CA GLY A 36 10.01 4.46 11.97
C GLY A 36 8.70 3.94 11.40
N TYR A 37 8.10 4.64 10.46
CA TYR A 37 6.89 4.17 9.76
C TYR A 37 7.26 3.13 8.68
N PRO A 38 6.47 2.05 8.47
CA PRO A 38 5.41 1.56 9.35
C PRO A 38 5.97 0.97 10.65
N SER A 39 5.33 1.28 11.77
CA SER A 39 5.74 0.76 13.07
C SER A 39 5.12 -0.61 13.35
N VAL A 40 5.64 -1.29 14.39
CA VAL A 40 5.05 -2.55 14.87
C VAL A 40 3.62 -2.33 15.37
N GLU A 41 3.32 -1.19 15.97
CA GLU A 41 1.99 -0.83 16.47
C GLU A 41 0.99 -0.74 15.32
N ILE A 42 1.36 -0.12 14.20
CA ILE A 42 0.52 -0.03 12.99
C ILE A 42 0.27 -1.43 12.42
N LEU A 43 1.31 -2.26 12.34
CA LEU A 43 1.15 -3.64 11.87
C LEU A 43 0.22 -4.44 12.78
N CYS A 44 0.37 -4.34 14.09
CA CYS A 44 -0.51 -5.01 15.05
C CYS A 44 -1.96 -4.55 14.92
N ASP A 45 -2.18 -3.25 14.70
CA ASP A 45 -3.52 -2.70 14.46
C ASP A 45 -4.13 -3.24 13.17
N ASP A 46 -3.35 -3.28 12.09
CA ASP A 46 -3.79 -3.88 10.82
C ASP A 46 -4.14 -5.37 10.99
N ILE A 47 -3.36 -6.13 11.76
CA ILE A 47 -3.64 -7.54 12.05
C ILE A 47 -4.94 -7.68 12.86
N ALA A 48 -5.12 -6.88 13.89
CA ALA A 48 -6.29 -6.92 14.76
C ALA A 48 -7.59 -6.61 13.99
N HIS A 49 -7.53 -5.73 12.99
CA HIS A 49 -8.67 -5.38 12.14
C HIS A 49 -8.80 -6.28 10.89
N GLN A 50 -7.99 -7.31 10.76
CA GLN A 50 -7.95 -8.20 9.59
C GLN A 50 -7.71 -7.45 8.27
N ASN A 51 -6.91 -6.41 8.31
CA ASN A 51 -6.52 -5.61 7.15
C ASN A 51 -5.13 -5.95 6.62
N SER A 52 -4.35 -6.75 7.36
CA SER A 52 -2.98 -7.12 6.96
C SER A 52 -2.95 -8.49 6.29
N TYR A 53 -2.20 -8.56 5.21
CA TYR A 53 -2.01 -9.77 4.42
C TYR A 53 -0.53 -10.02 4.17
N VAL A 54 -0.17 -11.30 4.04
CA VAL A 54 1.13 -11.73 3.54
C VAL A 54 0.96 -12.51 2.25
N ILE A 55 1.93 -12.37 1.36
CA ILE A 55 2.11 -13.25 0.22
C ILE A 55 3.23 -14.22 0.59
N THR A 56 2.96 -15.52 0.49
CA THR A 56 3.92 -16.56 0.88
C THR A 56 4.36 -17.40 -0.32
N GLU A 57 5.59 -17.83 -0.27
CA GLU A 57 6.18 -18.85 -1.14
C GLU A 57 6.80 -19.90 -0.24
N ASN A 58 6.40 -21.18 -0.41
CA ASN A 58 6.79 -22.27 0.49
C ASN A 58 6.56 -21.93 1.98
N ASP A 59 5.40 -21.35 2.27
CA ASP A 59 4.97 -20.89 3.61
C ASP A 59 5.81 -19.75 4.22
N ILE A 60 6.78 -19.22 3.48
CA ILE A 60 7.61 -18.10 3.92
C ILE A 60 7.02 -16.79 3.39
N PRO A 61 6.76 -15.78 4.24
CA PRO A 61 6.35 -14.46 3.77
C PRO A 61 7.42 -13.80 2.89
N ILE A 62 7.07 -13.49 1.65
CA ILE A 62 7.92 -12.76 0.70
C ILE A 62 7.40 -11.34 0.46
N ALA A 63 6.20 -11.06 0.90
CA ALA A 63 5.61 -9.73 0.84
C ALA A 63 4.55 -9.55 1.91
N THR A 64 4.29 -8.30 2.26
CA THR A 64 3.19 -7.90 3.12
C THR A 64 2.52 -6.64 2.57
N PHE A 65 1.23 -6.49 2.82
CA PHE A 65 0.48 -5.29 2.48
C PHE A 65 -0.75 -5.16 3.38
N ALA A 66 -1.23 -3.94 3.53
CA ALA A 66 -2.54 -3.69 4.11
C ALA A 66 -3.55 -3.46 2.99
N CYS A 67 -4.74 -4.06 3.11
CA CYS A 67 -5.86 -3.83 2.23
C CYS A 67 -7.08 -3.50 3.09
N ILE A 68 -7.54 -2.27 3.01
CA ILE A 68 -8.61 -1.74 3.86
C ILE A 68 -9.82 -1.45 2.98
N VAL A 69 -10.93 -2.15 3.25
CA VAL A 69 -12.20 -1.89 2.59
C VAL A 69 -12.97 -0.85 3.40
N GLY A 70 -13.45 0.19 2.72
CA GLY A 70 -14.20 1.27 3.34
C GLY A 70 -13.50 2.61 3.27
N SER A 71 -14.13 3.61 3.89
CA SER A 71 -13.66 5.00 3.81
C SER A 71 -12.33 5.20 4.54
N ASP A 72 -11.40 5.87 3.85
CA ASP A 72 -10.16 6.34 4.42
C ASP A 72 -10.30 7.86 4.71
N PRO A 73 -10.09 8.32 5.95
CA PRO A 73 -10.20 9.73 6.29
C PRO A 73 -9.30 10.64 5.45
N THR A 74 -8.11 10.18 5.05
CA THR A 74 -7.17 10.96 4.24
C THR A 74 -7.63 11.13 2.78
N TYR A 75 -8.64 10.37 2.36
CA TYR A 75 -9.21 10.43 1.01
C TYR A 75 -10.50 11.26 0.93
N SER A 76 -10.96 11.83 2.04
CA SER A 76 -12.16 12.67 2.06
C SER A 76 -11.95 14.02 1.35
N TYR A 77 -10.72 14.54 1.34
CA TYR A 77 -10.33 15.73 0.60
C TYR A 77 -9.28 15.36 -0.45
N ILE A 78 -9.52 15.80 -1.69
CA ILE A 78 -8.60 15.63 -2.81
C ILE A 78 -8.44 16.97 -3.53
N GLU A 79 -7.20 17.37 -3.77
CA GLU A 79 -6.84 18.62 -4.40
C GLU A 79 -6.46 18.40 -5.87
N ASN A 80 -6.77 19.38 -6.71
CA ASN A 80 -6.44 19.36 -8.14
C ASN A 80 -6.98 18.13 -8.89
N GLY A 81 -8.16 17.67 -8.50
CA GLY A 81 -8.81 16.53 -9.12
C GLY A 81 -9.99 16.02 -8.31
N SER A 82 -10.44 14.83 -8.63
CA SER A 82 -11.58 14.20 -7.98
C SER A 82 -11.52 12.67 -8.11
N TRP A 83 -12.15 11.98 -7.17
CA TRP A 83 -12.37 10.54 -7.28
C TRP A 83 -13.44 10.25 -8.34
N LEU A 84 -13.23 9.18 -9.12
CA LEU A 84 -14.24 8.64 -10.04
C LEU A 84 -15.24 7.80 -9.26
N ALA A 85 -16.51 7.82 -9.68
CA ALA A 85 -17.58 7.00 -9.10
C ALA A 85 -17.51 6.97 -7.56
N PRO A 86 -17.60 8.15 -6.88
CA PRO A 86 -17.39 8.24 -5.44
C PRO A 86 -18.41 7.46 -4.61
N GLU A 87 -19.53 7.09 -5.21
CA GLU A 87 -20.60 6.27 -4.62
C GLU A 87 -20.21 4.79 -4.50
N LEU A 88 -19.21 4.32 -5.25
CA LEU A 88 -18.79 2.93 -5.19
C LEU A 88 -17.95 2.66 -3.93
N PRO A 89 -18.14 1.51 -3.28
CA PRO A 89 -17.21 1.07 -2.25
C PRO A 89 -15.82 0.84 -2.83
N TYR A 90 -14.80 1.12 -2.03
CA TYR A 90 -13.43 0.96 -2.48
C TYR A 90 -12.56 0.25 -1.45
N ALA A 91 -11.49 -0.34 -1.93
CA ALA A 91 -10.40 -0.86 -1.12
C ALA A 91 -9.15 -0.01 -1.34
N THR A 92 -8.41 0.22 -0.26
CA THR A 92 -7.15 0.96 -0.29
C THR A 92 -6.00 0.02 0.01
N ILE A 93 -4.96 0.04 -0.84
CA ILE A 93 -3.71 -0.68 -0.62
C ILE A 93 -2.72 0.25 0.05
N HIS A 94 -2.23 -0.16 1.21
CA HIS A 94 -1.20 0.55 1.98
C HIS A 94 -0.05 -0.38 2.37
N ARG A 95 1.09 0.19 2.66
CA ARG A 95 2.24 -0.48 3.29
C ARG A 95 2.67 -1.75 2.56
N LEU A 96 2.69 -1.68 1.23
CA LEU A 96 3.16 -2.78 0.40
C LEU A 96 4.69 -2.87 0.45
N ALA A 97 5.20 -4.01 0.87
CA ALA A 97 6.62 -4.29 0.95
C ALA A 97 6.89 -5.72 0.51
N SER A 98 8.00 -5.93 -0.20
CA SER A 98 8.39 -7.25 -0.69
C SER A 98 9.90 -7.45 -0.66
N THR A 99 10.33 -8.69 -0.74
CA THR A 99 11.75 -9.01 -0.91
C THR A 99 12.26 -8.44 -2.25
N PRO A 100 13.54 -8.01 -2.32
CA PRO A 100 14.07 -7.35 -3.52
C PRO A 100 14.02 -8.18 -4.80
N ASP A 101 14.09 -9.49 -4.68
CA ASP A 101 14.15 -10.44 -5.79
C ASP A 101 12.77 -11.00 -6.21
N SER A 102 11.72 -10.73 -5.43
CA SER A 102 10.36 -11.15 -5.81
C SER A 102 9.82 -10.32 -6.98
N ARG A 103 8.95 -10.91 -7.77
CA ARG A 103 8.35 -10.31 -8.98
C ARG A 103 6.83 -10.43 -8.95
N GLY A 104 6.15 -9.46 -9.56
CA GLY A 104 4.70 -9.50 -9.72
C GLY A 104 3.89 -9.27 -8.44
N ILE A 105 4.54 -8.94 -7.34
CA ILE A 105 3.92 -8.81 -6.02
C ILE A 105 2.83 -7.74 -5.98
N SER A 106 3.13 -6.55 -6.52
CA SER A 106 2.17 -5.45 -6.50
C SER A 106 0.90 -5.79 -7.29
N PHE A 107 1.07 -6.43 -8.45
CA PHE A 107 -0.07 -6.86 -9.27
C PHE A 107 -0.90 -7.92 -8.57
N ALA A 108 -0.25 -8.89 -7.90
CA ALA A 108 -0.96 -9.90 -7.12
C ALA A 108 -1.77 -9.28 -5.97
N ALA A 109 -1.21 -8.29 -5.28
CA ALA A 109 -1.93 -7.55 -4.25
C ALA A 109 -3.12 -6.76 -4.81
N PHE A 110 -2.97 -6.12 -5.97
CA PHE A 110 -4.05 -5.37 -6.62
C PHE A 110 -5.14 -6.31 -7.13
N ASP A 111 -4.78 -7.45 -7.75
CA ASP A 111 -5.75 -8.47 -8.19
C ASP A 111 -6.57 -8.99 -7.00
N PHE A 112 -5.90 -9.28 -5.89
CA PHE A 112 -6.57 -9.69 -4.66
C PHE A 112 -7.54 -8.61 -4.16
N ALA A 113 -7.10 -7.36 -4.08
CA ALA A 113 -7.95 -6.25 -3.61
C ALA A 113 -9.19 -6.04 -4.49
N ARG A 114 -9.10 -6.30 -5.80
CA ARG A 114 -10.24 -6.24 -6.72
C ARG A 114 -11.32 -7.29 -6.41
N THR A 115 -10.97 -8.37 -5.73
CA THR A 115 -11.98 -9.33 -5.26
C THR A 115 -12.80 -8.80 -4.09
N LEU A 116 -12.32 -7.76 -3.40
CA LEU A 116 -12.93 -7.20 -2.20
C LEU A 116 -13.77 -5.96 -2.47
N ALA A 117 -13.43 -5.18 -3.51
CA ALA A 117 -14.16 -3.96 -3.84
C ALA A 117 -14.07 -3.62 -5.33
N PRO A 118 -15.10 -2.97 -5.91
CA PRO A 118 -15.13 -2.62 -7.33
C PRO A 118 -14.19 -1.47 -7.70
N SER A 119 -13.76 -0.67 -6.72
CA SER A 119 -12.84 0.46 -6.92
C SER A 119 -11.62 0.28 -6.01
N LEU A 120 -10.44 0.53 -6.55
CA LEU A 120 -9.19 0.54 -5.79
C LEU A 120 -8.65 1.96 -5.71
N ARG A 121 -8.13 2.32 -4.54
CA ARG A 121 -7.41 3.57 -4.32
C ARG A 121 -6.05 3.28 -3.72
N ALA A 122 -5.09 4.12 -4.07
CA ALA A 122 -3.74 4.07 -3.53
C ALA A 122 -3.14 5.47 -3.60
N ASP A 123 -2.12 5.70 -2.81
CA ASP A 123 -1.33 6.93 -2.87
C ASP A 123 0.15 6.61 -2.74
N THR A 124 0.99 7.52 -3.23
CA THR A 124 2.44 7.39 -3.07
C THR A 124 3.10 8.76 -3.07
N HIS A 125 4.31 8.83 -2.54
CA HIS A 125 5.13 10.04 -2.51
C HIS A 125 5.56 10.43 -3.94
N ALA A 126 5.70 11.74 -4.19
CA ALA A 126 6.16 12.26 -5.48
C ALA A 126 7.55 11.74 -5.89
N ASP A 127 8.41 11.40 -4.93
CA ASP A 127 9.75 10.85 -5.18
C ASP A 127 9.74 9.34 -5.42
N ASN A 128 8.61 8.66 -5.20
CA ASN A 128 8.51 7.22 -5.42
C ASN A 128 8.17 6.90 -6.88
N LEU A 129 9.13 7.06 -7.76
CA LEU A 129 8.96 6.83 -9.20
C LEU A 129 8.66 5.36 -9.50
N ILE A 130 9.21 4.44 -8.72
CA ILE A 130 8.97 3.00 -8.88
C ILE A 130 7.48 2.69 -8.68
N MET A 131 6.89 3.15 -7.59
CA MET A 131 5.46 2.88 -7.30
C MET A 131 4.55 3.61 -8.28
N GLN A 132 4.87 4.84 -8.67
CA GLN A 132 4.10 5.56 -9.69
C GLN A 132 4.06 4.77 -11.00
N HIS A 133 5.20 4.23 -11.44
CA HIS A 133 5.26 3.40 -12.64
C HIS A 133 4.44 2.11 -12.50
N ILE A 134 4.54 1.43 -11.35
CA ILE A 134 3.78 0.21 -11.08
C ILE A 134 2.26 0.48 -11.11
N LEU A 135 1.80 1.53 -10.46
CA LEU A 135 0.39 1.91 -10.43
C LEU A 135 -0.13 2.20 -11.85
N GLN A 136 0.60 3.01 -12.61
CA GLN A 136 0.24 3.34 -14.00
C GLN A 136 0.21 2.10 -14.89
N LYS A 137 1.21 1.24 -14.77
CA LYS A 137 1.30 -0.01 -15.54
C LYS A 137 0.14 -0.97 -15.25
N TYR A 138 -0.34 -1.03 -14.02
CA TYR A 138 -1.51 -1.82 -13.66
C TYR A 138 -2.82 -1.21 -14.18
N GLY A 139 -2.82 0.09 -14.50
CA GLY A 139 -3.98 0.80 -15.03
C GLY A 139 -4.65 1.74 -14.02
N PHE A 140 -3.98 2.07 -12.93
CA PHE A 140 -4.42 3.17 -12.08
C PHE A 140 -4.27 4.51 -12.80
N LEU A 141 -5.22 5.39 -12.57
CA LEU A 141 -5.20 6.77 -13.07
C LEU A 141 -4.87 7.71 -11.92
N ARG A 142 -3.98 8.66 -12.19
CA ARG A 142 -3.73 9.76 -11.26
C ARG A 142 -4.99 10.60 -11.10
N ARG A 143 -5.41 10.85 -9.86
CA ARG A 143 -6.68 11.54 -9.58
C ARG A 143 -6.51 12.92 -8.96
N GLY A 144 -5.39 13.19 -8.31
CA GLY A 144 -5.10 14.45 -7.63
C GLY A 144 -4.09 14.28 -6.52
N ILE A 145 -4.18 15.14 -5.53
CA ILE A 145 -3.29 15.14 -4.36
C ILE A 145 -4.13 14.99 -3.10
N ILE A 146 -3.71 14.07 -2.24
CA ILE A 146 -4.25 13.94 -0.88
C ILE A 146 -3.18 14.32 0.13
N TYR A 147 -3.60 14.55 1.35
CA TYR A 147 -2.71 14.93 2.44
C TYR A 147 -2.83 13.91 3.59
N LEU A 148 -1.68 13.45 4.09
CA LEU A 148 -1.63 12.61 5.27
C LEU A 148 -2.05 13.41 6.51
N ALA A 149 -2.28 12.73 7.63
CA ALA A 149 -2.68 13.37 8.88
C ALA A 149 -1.68 14.43 9.37
N ASN A 150 -0.37 14.27 9.06
CA ASN A 150 0.69 15.23 9.36
C ASN A 150 0.79 16.39 8.35
N GLY A 151 -0.05 16.43 7.32
CA GLY A 151 -0.06 17.44 6.27
C GLY A 151 0.83 17.14 5.07
N ASP A 152 1.56 16.04 5.05
CA ASP A 152 2.42 15.67 3.91
C ASP A 152 1.59 15.29 2.69
N PRO A 153 1.94 15.83 1.49
CA PRO A 153 1.21 15.51 0.27
C PRO A 153 1.55 14.12 -0.27
N ARG A 154 0.57 13.52 -0.93
CA ARG A 154 0.71 12.27 -1.69
C ARG A 154 -0.05 12.36 -3.01
N ILE A 155 0.47 11.72 -4.02
CA ILE A 155 -0.24 11.58 -5.30
C ILE A 155 -1.26 10.47 -5.15
N ALA A 156 -2.52 10.79 -5.44
CA ALA A 156 -3.64 9.88 -5.35
C ALA A 156 -3.92 9.19 -6.68
N TYR A 157 -4.17 7.90 -6.62
CA TYR A 157 -4.45 7.03 -7.77
C TYR A 157 -5.72 6.22 -7.53
N GLN A 158 -6.42 5.92 -8.63
CA GLN A 158 -7.63 5.10 -8.60
C GLN A 158 -7.69 4.17 -9.81
N LYS A 159 -8.22 2.97 -9.57
CA LYS A 159 -8.56 1.98 -10.59
C LYS A 159 -10.00 1.52 -10.38
N LEU A 160 -10.84 1.64 -11.43
CA LEU A 160 -12.16 1.02 -11.49
C LEU A 160 -12.12 -0.34 -12.17
#